data_25efb4e91e84478ba799132d183ae988
#
_entry.id   25efb4e91e84478ba799132d183ae988
#
_cell.length_a   1.000
_cell.length_b   1.000
_cell.length_c   1.000
_cell.angle_alpha   90.00
_cell.angle_beta   90.00
_cell.angle_gamma   90.00
#
_symmetry.space_group_name_H-M   'P 1'
#
loop_
_entity.id
_entity.type
_entity.pdbx_description
1 polymer ?
#
loop_
_entity_poly.entity_id
_entity_poly.type
_entity_poly.pdbx_seq_one_letter_code
_entity_poly.pdbx_strand_id
1 'polypeptide(L)'
;MFTIRTLGGIALFLFGTTFLWLTPMFASPGISTKGVWWSITQVLSLLTLAGFTVATWGLFKKWTWWENAAIASAVLGAVVLIPYWIAAHNSGETTPGFNVLIHALGDAGVLALLTVPALESWVNGRVMAGAG
;
A
#
# COMPACT_ATOMS: atom_id res chain seq x y z
N MET A 1 2.05 -24.14 -9.02
CA MET A 1 0.77 -23.64 -9.56
C MET A 1 0.35 -22.38 -8.82
N PHE A 2 -0.10 -21.38 -9.55
CA PHE A 2 -0.53 -20.13 -8.95
C PHE A 2 -1.95 -20.27 -8.42
N THR A 3 -2.11 -20.10 -7.12
CA THR A 3 -3.41 -20.05 -6.45
C THR A 3 -3.86 -18.60 -6.29
N ILE A 4 -5.11 -18.41 -5.92
CA ILE A 4 -5.61 -17.06 -5.58
C ILE A 4 -4.79 -16.44 -4.44
N ARG A 5 -4.36 -17.27 -3.47
CA ARG A 5 -3.48 -16.81 -2.40
C ARG A 5 -2.15 -16.30 -2.94
N THR A 6 -1.53 -17.06 -3.85
CA THR A 6 -0.25 -16.67 -4.44
C THR A 6 -0.40 -15.39 -5.25
N LEU A 7 -1.42 -15.32 -6.11
CA LEU A 7 -1.67 -14.12 -6.92
C LEU A 7 -2.00 -12.91 -6.08
N GLY A 8 -2.85 -13.11 -5.06
CA GLY A 8 -3.22 -12.04 -4.13
C GLY A 8 -2.03 -11.54 -3.34
N GLY A 9 -1.18 -12.44 -2.88
CA GLY A 9 0.05 -12.07 -2.15
C GLY A 9 1.03 -11.29 -3.02
N ILE A 10 1.22 -11.74 -4.27
CA ILE A 10 2.07 -11.02 -5.22
C ILE A 10 1.49 -9.61 -5.48
N ALA A 11 0.18 -9.53 -5.72
CA ALA A 11 -0.48 -8.25 -5.96
C ALA A 11 -0.35 -7.32 -4.76
N LEU A 12 -0.54 -7.84 -3.56
CA LEU A 12 -0.42 -7.08 -2.32
C LEU A 12 1.00 -6.54 -2.13
N PHE A 13 2.00 -7.38 -2.38
CA PHE A 13 3.40 -6.98 -2.29
C PHE A 13 3.73 -5.92 -3.33
N LEU A 14 3.33 -6.14 -4.59
CA LEU A 14 3.59 -5.17 -5.66
C LEU A 14 2.91 -3.84 -5.38
N PHE A 15 1.69 -3.86 -4.87
CA PHE A 15 1.03 -2.62 -4.46
C PHE A 15 1.83 -1.91 -3.37
N GLY A 16 2.32 -2.66 -2.39
CA GLY A 16 3.20 -2.08 -1.35
C GLY A 16 4.43 -1.41 -1.94
N THR A 17 5.06 -2.02 -2.96
CA THR A 17 6.26 -1.44 -3.58
C THR A 17 5.97 -0.13 -4.30
N THR A 18 4.73 0.11 -4.73
CA THR A 18 4.38 1.37 -5.39
C THR A 18 4.48 2.57 -4.47
N PHE A 19 4.49 2.36 -3.15
CA PHE A 19 4.69 3.45 -2.21
C PHE A 19 6.09 4.06 -2.29
N LEU A 20 7.05 3.39 -2.92
CA LEU A 20 8.34 3.99 -3.26
C LEU A 20 8.16 5.18 -4.22
N TRP A 21 7.12 5.18 -5.04
CA TRP A 21 6.84 6.27 -5.97
C TRP A 21 6.54 7.59 -5.26
N LEU A 22 6.14 7.54 -4.00
CA LEU A 22 5.84 8.72 -3.20
C LEU A 22 7.09 9.27 -2.51
N THR A 23 8.21 8.57 -2.58
CA THR A 23 9.43 8.99 -1.90
C THR A 23 10.23 10.00 -2.75
N PRO A 24 11.14 10.75 -2.12
CA PRO A 24 12.02 11.66 -2.85
C PRO A 24 12.81 11.01 -3.99
N MET A 25 13.10 9.71 -3.86
CA MET A 25 13.85 8.96 -4.88
C MET A 25 13.15 8.98 -6.24
N PHE A 26 11.82 9.02 -6.25
CA PHE A 26 11.02 9.00 -7.47
C PHE A 26 10.41 10.36 -7.83
N ALA A 27 10.84 11.42 -7.16
CA ALA A 27 10.39 12.77 -7.51
C ALA A 27 10.92 13.14 -8.91
N SER A 28 10.18 14.01 -9.57
CA SER A 28 10.57 14.48 -10.92
C SER A 28 11.93 15.17 -10.88
N PRO A 29 12.73 15.03 -11.95
CA PRO A 29 14.04 15.71 -12.01
C PRO A 29 13.93 17.21 -11.81
N GLY A 30 14.87 17.78 -11.04
CA GLY A 30 14.92 19.21 -10.77
C GLY A 30 14.03 19.70 -9.64
N ILE A 31 13.22 18.82 -9.04
CA ILE A 31 12.37 19.17 -7.90
C ILE A 31 13.17 19.07 -6.61
N SER A 32 13.04 20.10 -5.75
CA SER A 32 13.63 20.04 -4.43
C SER A 32 12.83 19.09 -3.54
N THR A 33 13.51 18.09 -2.98
CA THR A 33 12.90 17.12 -2.06
C THR A 33 13.37 17.36 -0.62
N LYS A 34 13.86 18.55 -0.34
CA LYS A 34 14.24 18.95 1.02
C LYS A 34 13.01 19.39 1.80
N GLY A 35 13.09 19.24 3.10
CA GLY A 35 12.05 19.70 4.01
C GLY A 35 11.34 18.58 4.73
N VAL A 36 10.61 18.97 5.77
CA VAL A 36 9.98 18.04 6.71
C VAL A 36 8.91 17.19 6.04
N TRP A 37 8.16 17.75 5.11
CA TRP A 37 7.07 17.02 4.46
C TRP A 37 7.58 15.85 3.62
N TRP A 38 8.71 16.05 2.89
CA TRP A 38 9.34 14.95 2.17
C TRP A 38 9.90 13.89 3.12
N SER A 39 10.47 14.30 4.24
CA SER A 39 10.98 13.36 5.24
C SER A 39 9.86 12.53 5.85
N ILE A 40 8.75 13.16 6.22
CA ILE A 40 7.57 12.46 6.75
C ILE A 40 7.03 11.48 5.70
N THR A 41 6.89 11.93 4.46
CA THR A 41 6.40 11.10 3.35
C THR A 41 7.31 9.88 3.17
N GLN A 42 8.61 10.07 3.19
CA GLN A 42 9.56 8.97 3.03
C GLN A 42 9.42 7.93 4.13
N VAL A 43 9.41 8.36 5.39
CA VAL A 43 9.29 7.44 6.52
C VAL A 43 7.98 6.67 6.46
N LEU A 44 6.86 7.37 6.25
CA LEU A 44 5.54 6.72 6.22
C LEU A 44 5.39 5.79 5.00
N SER A 45 5.96 6.16 3.85
CA SER A 45 5.94 5.31 2.66
C SER A 45 6.72 4.03 2.87
N LEU A 46 7.89 4.12 3.49
CA LEU A 46 8.71 2.94 3.79
C LEU A 46 8.04 2.05 4.84
N LEU A 47 7.39 2.63 5.84
CA LEU A 47 6.61 1.87 6.82
C LEU A 47 5.42 1.17 6.16
N THR A 48 4.75 1.83 5.23
CA THR A 48 3.64 1.24 4.47
C THR A 48 4.13 0.06 3.63
N LEU A 49 5.23 0.22 2.93
CA LEU A 49 5.86 -0.86 2.16
C LEU A 49 6.21 -2.04 3.07
N ALA A 50 6.85 -1.76 4.21
CA ALA A 50 7.19 -2.80 5.17
C ALA A 50 5.94 -3.53 5.69
N GLY A 51 4.88 -2.78 5.97
CA GLY A 51 3.61 -3.34 6.43
C GLY A 51 2.97 -4.27 5.41
N PHE A 52 2.91 -3.87 4.15
CA PHE A 52 2.40 -4.74 3.09
C PHE A 52 3.28 -5.96 2.86
N THR A 53 4.59 -5.81 3.00
CA THR A 53 5.53 -6.95 2.90
C THR A 53 5.27 -7.96 4.02
N VAL A 54 5.09 -7.48 5.25
CA VAL A 54 4.76 -8.33 6.40
C VAL A 54 3.40 -9.02 6.19
N ALA A 55 2.41 -8.27 5.71
CA ALA A 55 1.09 -8.84 5.42
C ALA A 55 1.18 -9.94 4.36
N THR A 56 1.95 -9.73 3.30
CA THR A 56 2.17 -10.71 2.25
C THR A 56 2.82 -11.97 2.81
N TRP A 57 3.80 -11.81 3.67
CA TRP A 57 4.45 -12.94 4.33
C TRP A 57 3.45 -13.74 5.17
N GLY A 58 2.63 -13.03 5.98
CA GLY A 58 1.58 -13.67 6.78
C GLY A 58 0.57 -14.41 5.91
N LEU A 59 0.19 -13.84 4.78
CA LEU A 59 -0.72 -14.46 3.83
C LEU A 59 -0.15 -15.77 3.28
N PHE A 60 1.11 -15.77 2.84
CA PHE A 60 1.75 -16.98 2.31
C PHE A 60 1.88 -18.06 3.38
N LYS A 61 2.07 -17.68 4.63
CA LYS A 61 2.12 -18.61 5.76
C LYS A 61 0.75 -18.99 6.31
N LYS A 62 -0.32 -18.42 5.75
CA LYS A 62 -1.71 -18.61 6.20
C LYS A 62 -1.92 -18.20 7.66
N TRP A 63 -1.18 -17.22 8.12
CA TRP A 63 -1.38 -16.68 9.45
C TRP A 63 -2.57 -15.72 9.47
N THR A 64 -3.50 -15.91 10.38
CA THR A 64 -4.76 -15.15 10.40
C THR A 64 -4.58 -13.64 10.57
N TRP A 65 -3.48 -13.20 11.16
CA TRP A 65 -3.21 -11.79 11.37
C TRP A 65 -2.81 -11.02 10.10
N TRP A 66 -2.62 -11.72 8.97
CA TRP A 66 -2.21 -11.05 7.73
C TRP A 66 -3.22 -9.98 7.31
N GLU A 67 -4.52 -10.22 7.53
CA GLU A 67 -5.57 -9.25 7.18
C GLU A 67 -5.41 -7.97 7.98
N ASN A 68 -5.20 -8.08 9.29
CA ASN A 68 -5.01 -6.91 10.14
C ASN A 68 -3.76 -6.12 9.73
N ALA A 69 -2.69 -6.81 9.37
CA ALA A 69 -1.48 -6.15 8.87
C ALA A 69 -1.74 -5.42 7.56
N ALA A 70 -2.50 -6.03 6.64
CA ALA A 70 -2.86 -5.40 5.37
C ALA A 70 -3.78 -4.19 5.58
N ILE A 71 -4.77 -4.31 6.47
CA ILE A 71 -5.68 -3.21 6.81
C ILE A 71 -4.88 -2.03 7.40
N ALA A 72 -4.02 -2.32 8.37
CA ALA A 72 -3.20 -1.28 9.01
C ALA A 72 -2.29 -0.60 7.97
N SER A 73 -1.71 -1.38 7.05
CA SER A 73 -0.85 -0.84 6.00
C SER A 73 -1.63 0.02 5.01
N ALA A 74 -2.86 -0.38 4.65
CA ALA A 74 -3.70 0.41 3.77
C ALA A 74 -4.14 1.73 4.42
N VAL A 75 -4.46 1.70 5.71
CA VAL A 75 -4.78 2.93 6.46
C VAL A 75 -3.56 3.85 6.49
N LEU A 76 -2.38 3.32 6.80
CA LEU A 76 -1.15 4.10 6.81
C LEU A 76 -0.84 4.64 5.41
N GLY A 77 -1.06 3.83 4.38
CA GLY A 77 -0.89 4.24 3.00
C GLY A 77 -1.82 5.38 2.59
N ALA A 78 -3.05 5.38 3.09
CA ALA A 78 -3.98 6.50 2.87
C ALA A 78 -3.50 7.76 3.62
N VAL A 79 -3.02 7.59 4.83
CA VAL A 79 -2.51 8.71 5.64
C VAL A 79 -1.30 9.37 4.98
N VAL A 80 -0.38 8.59 4.41
CA VAL A 80 0.83 9.13 3.78
C VAL A 80 0.52 10.02 2.57
N LEU A 81 -0.65 9.87 1.96
CA LEU A 81 -1.04 10.71 0.83
C LEU A 81 -1.18 12.19 1.22
N ILE A 82 -1.45 12.46 2.49
CA ILE A 82 -1.55 13.84 2.99
C ILE A 82 -0.19 14.55 2.95
N PRO A 83 0.86 14.07 3.66
CA PRO A 83 2.16 14.71 3.57
C PRO A 83 2.75 14.66 2.16
N TYR A 84 2.48 13.58 1.40
CA TYR A 84 2.92 13.51 0.01
C TYR A 84 2.33 14.65 -0.82
N TRP A 85 1.01 14.86 -0.72
CA TRP A 85 0.36 15.93 -1.47
C TRP A 85 0.95 17.30 -1.12
N ILE A 86 1.16 17.55 0.16
CA ILE A 86 1.74 18.81 0.62
C ILE A 86 3.17 18.96 0.07
N ALA A 87 3.99 17.94 0.21
CA ALA A 87 5.38 17.97 -0.26
C ALA A 87 5.45 18.16 -1.77
N ALA A 88 4.68 17.37 -2.52
CA ALA A 88 4.71 17.42 -3.98
C ALA A 88 4.16 18.74 -4.51
N HIS A 89 3.05 19.21 -3.96
CA HIS A 89 2.44 20.47 -4.37
C HIS A 89 3.38 21.65 -4.11
N ASN A 90 3.97 21.71 -2.92
CA ASN A 90 4.90 22.78 -2.56
C ASN A 90 6.19 22.76 -3.39
N SER A 91 6.58 21.59 -3.88
CA SER A 91 7.81 21.42 -4.67
C SER A 91 7.58 21.58 -6.17
N GLY A 92 6.34 21.77 -6.60
CA GLY A 92 6.03 21.95 -8.03
C GLY A 92 6.03 20.65 -8.82
N GLU A 93 5.72 19.50 -8.18
CA GLU A 93 5.57 18.23 -8.90
C GLU A 93 4.48 18.35 -9.96
N THR A 94 4.71 17.77 -11.15
CA THR A 94 3.84 17.98 -12.29
C THR A 94 2.52 17.22 -12.21
N THR A 95 2.53 16.01 -11.64
CA THR A 95 1.33 15.16 -11.60
C THR A 95 1.13 14.48 -10.25
N PRO A 96 1.12 15.22 -9.13
CA PRO A 96 0.93 14.58 -7.83
C PRO A 96 -0.47 13.95 -7.69
N GLY A 97 -1.47 14.50 -8.37
CA GLY A 97 -2.83 13.99 -8.33
C GLY A 97 -2.96 12.57 -8.85
N PHE A 98 -2.18 12.18 -9.86
CA PHE A 98 -2.18 10.81 -10.38
C PHE A 98 -1.71 9.82 -9.30
N ASN A 99 -0.60 10.13 -8.63
CA ASN A 99 -0.09 9.29 -7.56
C ASN A 99 -1.07 9.17 -6.39
N VAL A 100 -1.66 10.29 -5.98
CA VAL A 100 -2.67 10.28 -4.92
C VAL A 100 -3.86 9.42 -5.32
N LEU A 101 -4.38 9.60 -6.53
CA LEU A 101 -5.56 8.87 -7.00
C LEU A 101 -5.31 7.36 -7.05
N ILE A 102 -4.20 6.93 -7.65
CA ILE A 102 -3.93 5.50 -7.84
C ILE A 102 -3.69 4.81 -6.49
N HIS A 103 -2.99 5.47 -5.57
CA HIS A 103 -2.76 4.90 -4.25
C HIS A 103 -4.02 4.92 -3.38
N ALA A 104 -4.83 5.97 -3.48
CA ALA A 104 -6.11 6.03 -2.78
C ALA A 104 -7.06 4.93 -3.25
N LEU A 105 -7.11 4.68 -4.56
CA LEU A 105 -7.95 3.60 -5.11
C LEU A 105 -7.44 2.23 -4.66
N GLY A 106 -6.12 2.02 -4.66
CA GLY A 106 -5.53 0.77 -4.19
C GLY A 106 -5.80 0.54 -2.70
N ASP A 107 -5.60 1.54 -1.87
CA ASP A 107 -5.89 1.46 -0.44
C ASP A 107 -7.37 1.20 -0.18
N ALA A 108 -8.25 1.91 -0.89
CA ALA A 108 -9.69 1.69 -0.77
C ALA A 108 -10.07 0.27 -1.19
N GLY A 109 -9.43 -0.27 -2.23
CA GLY A 109 -9.63 -1.64 -2.68
C GLY A 109 -9.25 -2.66 -1.62
N VAL A 110 -8.07 -2.49 -1.00
CA VAL A 110 -7.63 -3.37 0.09
C VAL A 110 -8.59 -3.29 1.27
N LEU A 111 -8.95 -2.08 1.68
CA LEU A 111 -9.87 -1.89 2.80
C LEU A 111 -11.23 -2.50 2.50
N ALA A 112 -11.77 -2.31 1.30
CA ALA A 112 -13.06 -2.90 0.93
C ALA A 112 -13.02 -4.43 0.95
N LEU A 113 -11.98 -5.02 0.37
CA LEU A 113 -11.85 -6.47 0.31
C LEU A 113 -11.73 -7.11 1.70
N LEU A 114 -11.17 -6.41 2.66
CA LEU A 114 -10.87 -6.97 3.97
C LEU A 114 -11.79 -6.48 5.09
N THR A 115 -12.66 -5.51 4.82
CA THR A 115 -13.57 -4.97 5.85
C THR A 115 -15.05 -5.10 5.50
N VAL A 116 -15.42 -5.14 4.21
CA VAL A 116 -16.79 -5.40 3.80
C VAL A 116 -17.06 -6.89 4.01
N PRO A 117 -18.04 -7.29 4.85
CA PRO A 117 -18.18 -8.69 5.28
C PRO A 117 -18.29 -9.69 4.11
N ALA A 118 -19.06 -9.37 3.08
CA ALA A 118 -19.23 -10.26 1.93
C ALA A 118 -17.92 -10.44 1.16
N LEU A 119 -17.17 -9.36 0.98
CA LEU A 119 -15.89 -9.39 0.27
C LEU A 119 -14.82 -10.07 1.10
N GLU A 120 -14.78 -9.78 2.39
CA GLU A 120 -13.81 -10.40 3.31
C GLU A 120 -14.03 -11.92 3.39
N SER A 121 -15.28 -12.37 3.45
CA SER A 121 -15.60 -13.80 3.44
C SER A 121 -15.18 -14.46 2.14
N TRP A 122 -15.37 -13.79 1.01
CA TRP A 122 -14.92 -14.31 -0.28
C TRP A 122 -13.40 -14.43 -0.32
N VAL A 123 -12.67 -13.41 0.14
CA VAL A 123 -11.21 -13.44 0.19
C VAL A 123 -10.73 -14.58 1.07
N ASN A 124 -11.24 -14.68 2.29
CA ASN A 124 -10.85 -15.74 3.22
C ASN A 124 -11.10 -17.13 2.65
N GLY A 125 -12.25 -17.33 2.00
CA GLY A 125 -12.57 -18.59 1.39
C GLY A 125 -11.60 -18.95 0.27
N ARG A 126 -11.04 -17.97 -0.43
CA ARG A 126 -10.11 -18.20 -1.56
C ARG A 126 -8.66 -18.33 -1.13
N VAL A 127 -8.23 -17.54 -0.14
CA VAL A 127 -6.81 -17.48 0.23
C VAL A 127 -6.45 -18.43 1.36
N MET A 128 -7.38 -18.77 2.23
CA MET A 128 -7.12 -19.63 3.39
C MET A 128 -7.56 -21.06 3.19
N ALA A 129 -8.68 -21.28 2.52
CA ALA A 129 -9.21 -22.62 2.30
C ALA A 129 -8.42 -23.35 1.23
N GLY A 130 -8.35 -24.68 1.34
CA GLY A 130 -7.72 -25.53 0.31
C GLY A 130 -6.26 -25.24 0.06
N ALA A 131 -5.66 -24.44 0.87
CA ALA A 131 -4.31 -23.96 0.66
C ALA A 131 -3.27 -24.93 1.24
N GLY A 132 -3.64 -26.18 1.23
CA GLY A 132 -2.72 -27.24 1.57
C GLY A 132 -1.62 -27.35 0.55
#